data_40dc97628f263e0412219ed6451175d3
#
_entry.id   40dc97628f263e0412219ed6451175d3
#
_cell.length_a   1.000
_cell.length_b   1.000
_cell.length_c   1.000
_cell.angle_alpha   90.00
_cell.angle_beta   90.00
_cell.angle_gamma   90.00
#
_symmetry.space_group_name_H-M   'P 1'
#
loop_
_entity.id
_entity.type
_entity.pdbx_description
1 polymer ?
#
loop_
_entity_poly.entity_id
_entity_poly.type
_entity_poly.pdbx_seq_one_letter_code
_entity_poly.pdbx_strand_id
1 'polypeptide(L)'
;VVAMVAGTLIISCSSDDYMGEAQQQGISPTTRGVSDKMPKLTTYIETNDVNPLNAGEYYFTGTDPQEQVIDNVILFASNIRGTASTVQLYHNNNQSHILTNAGTLIAPLQQKGLRVSLGLLGDHTGVGFCNLTPAMIESFAQQIAACVKQYNLDGVDFDDEYADYWKAPSNLPSPSTTIFGNLVKRVRQLLPDKLITVFSFGGYTNFDATTMNAISYMWPDFGADWSTPAGLGN
;
A
#
# COMPACT_ATOMS: atom_id res chain seq x y z
N VAL A 1 -24.04 21.97 -49.34
CA VAL A 1 -25.40 22.13 -48.80
C VAL A 1 -25.86 20.78 -48.29
N VAL A 2 -25.85 20.50 -47.00
CA VAL A 2 -26.81 19.63 -46.33
C VAL A 2 -26.83 19.99 -44.85
N ALA A 3 -28.01 20.13 -44.33
CA ALA A 3 -28.35 20.68 -43.05
C ALA A 3 -28.15 19.75 -41.87
N MET A 4 -27.84 20.38 -40.73
CA MET A 4 -28.00 19.81 -39.38
C MET A 4 -29.49 19.63 -39.06
N VAL A 5 -29.82 18.51 -38.37
CA VAL A 5 -31.03 18.40 -37.59
C VAL A 5 -30.66 17.94 -36.19
N ALA A 6 -30.83 18.84 -35.26
CA ALA A 6 -30.81 18.53 -33.84
C ALA A 6 -32.16 17.94 -33.44
N GLY A 7 -32.15 16.79 -32.82
CA GLY A 7 -33.33 16.15 -32.25
C GLY A 7 -33.24 16.05 -30.76
N THR A 8 -33.90 16.94 -30.05
CA THR A 8 -34.15 16.87 -28.60
C THR A 8 -35.31 15.92 -28.36
N LEU A 9 -35.10 14.81 -27.66
CA LEU A 9 -36.18 13.97 -27.17
C LEU A 9 -36.35 14.22 -25.66
N ILE A 10 -37.43 14.94 -25.35
CA ILE A 10 -38.00 14.96 -23.98
C ILE A 10 -39.00 13.82 -23.91
N ILE A 11 -38.78 12.86 -23.02
CA ILE A 11 -39.82 11.88 -22.66
C ILE A 11 -40.19 12.15 -21.22
N SER A 12 -41.37 12.76 -21.07
CA SER A 12 -42.15 12.76 -19.84
C SER A 12 -43.04 11.53 -19.86
N CYS A 13 -42.98 10.73 -18.84
CA CYS A 13 -44.06 9.79 -18.49
C CYS A 13 -44.27 9.85 -16.99
N SER A 14 -45.43 10.42 -16.65
CA SER A 14 -46.09 10.21 -15.37
C SER A 14 -46.93 8.94 -15.43
N SER A 15 -46.91 8.12 -14.43
CA SER A 15 -48.07 7.61 -13.70
C SER A 15 -47.68 6.41 -12.83
N ASP A 16 -47.93 6.57 -11.61
CA ASP A 16 -48.30 5.69 -10.49
C ASP A 16 -48.50 4.20 -10.81
N ASP A 17 -47.80 3.31 -10.07
CA ASP A 17 -48.36 2.53 -9.00
C ASP A 17 -47.39 1.45 -8.49
N TYR A 18 -47.23 1.47 -7.16
CA TYR A 18 -46.99 0.35 -6.27
C TYR A 18 -45.96 -0.73 -6.64
N MET A 19 -44.80 -0.66 -6.03
CA MET A 19 -44.16 -1.79 -5.35
C MET A 19 -42.85 -1.30 -4.66
N GLY A 20 -42.80 -1.47 -3.37
CA GLY A 20 -41.64 -1.71 -2.54
C GLY A 20 -40.42 -0.82 -2.78
N GLU A 21 -40.25 0.20 -1.95
CA GLU A 21 -38.95 0.85 -1.72
C GLU A 21 -37.92 -0.20 -1.25
N ALA A 22 -37.16 -0.75 -2.18
CA ALA A 22 -35.84 -1.25 -1.83
C ALA A 22 -35.00 0.00 -1.50
N GLN A 23 -34.92 0.33 -0.21
CA GLN A 23 -33.92 1.27 0.30
C GLN A 23 -32.57 0.76 -0.16
N GLN A 24 -32.01 1.38 -1.18
CA GLN A 24 -30.59 1.42 -1.37
C GLN A 24 -30.05 2.13 -0.12
N GLN A 25 -29.72 1.33 0.90
CA GLN A 25 -28.82 1.79 1.94
C GLN A 25 -27.52 2.16 1.25
N GLY A 26 -27.37 3.45 1.02
CA GLY A 26 -26.09 4.03 0.72
C GLY A 26 -25.14 3.54 1.82
N ILE A 27 -24.21 2.68 1.46
CA ILE A 27 -23.08 2.34 2.32
C ILE A 27 -22.31 3.64 2.46
N SER A 28 -22.63 4.42 3.47
CA SER A 28 -21.71 5.45 3.97
C SER A 28 -20.36 4.75 4.14
N PRO A 29 -19.25 5.35 3.72
CA PRO A 29 -17.96 4.81 4.06
C PRO A 29 -17.92 4.78 5.58
N THR A 30 -18.14 3.60 6.14
CA THR A 30 -17.91 3.35 7.54
C THR A 30 -16.47 3.75 7.78
N THR A 31 -16.26 4.81 8.54
CA THR A 31 -14.97 5.06 9.17
C THR A 31 -14.62 3.76 9.86
N ARG A 32 -13.68 3.02 9.26
CA ARG A 32 -13.21 1.76 9.84
C ARG A 32 -12.75 2.10 11.23
N GLY A 33 -13.43 1.55 12.23
CA GLY A 33 -13.00 1.71 13.61
C GLY A 33 -11.59 1.18 13.71
N VAL A 34 -10.62 2.10 13.84
CA VAL A 34 -9.27 1.70 14.20
C VAL A 34 -9.40 1.10 15.58
N SER A 35 -9.09 -0.18 15.73
CA SER A 35 -9.03 -0.79 17.05
C SER A 35 -8.17 0.07 17.97
N ASP A 36 -8.66 0.41 19.16
CA ASP A 36 -7.87 1.12 20.17
C ASP A 36 -6.85 0.21 20.87
N LYS A 37 -6.77 -1.05 20.43
CA LYS A 37 -5.83 -2.04 20.93
C LYS A 37 -4.39 -1.56 20.77
N MET A 38 -3.61 -1.73 21.82
CA MET A 38 -2.17 -1.49 21.84
C MET A 38 -1.46 -2.67 22.51
N PRO A 39 -0.33 -3.13 22.00
CA PRO A 39 0.35 -2.69 20.77
C PRO A 39 -0.37 -3.14 19.50
N LYS A 40 -0.08 -2.47 18.39
CA LYS A 40 -0.53 -2.91 17.06
C LYS A 40 0.30 -4.08 16.56
N LEU A 41 -0.36 -5.10 16.00
CA LEU A 41 0.31 -6.24 15.39
C LEU A 41 0.26 -6.13 13.87
N THR A 42 1.43 -6.17 13.26
CA THR A 42 1.59 -6.23 11.81
C THR A 42 2.13 -7.60 11.40
N THR A 43 1.57 -8.18 10.34
CA THR A 43 2.06 -9.42 9.74
C THR A 43 2.41 -9.22 8.28
N TYR A 44 3.51 -9.83 7.85
CA TYR A 44 3.85 -10.00 6.45
C TYR A 44 3.25 -11.32 5.95
N ILE A 45 2.60 -11.28 4.80
CA ILE A 45 2.05 -12.45 4.12
C ILE A 45 2.85 -12.70 2.85
N GLU A 46 3.62 -13.76 2.85
CA GLU A 46 4.31 -14.26 1.65
C GLU A 46 3.28 -14.74 0.64
N THR A 47 2.94 -13.86 -0.32
CA THR A 47 1.86 -14.09 -1.27
C THR A 47 2.12 -15.21 -2.26
N ASN A 48 3.37 -15.70 -2.34
CA ASN A 48 3.71 -16.87 -3.14
C ASN A 48 3.20 -18.18 -2.54
N ASP A 49 3.08 -18.23 -1.20
CA ASP A 49 2.86 -19.48 -0.47
C ASP A 49 1.61 -19.43 0.43
N VAL A 50 1.14 -18.24 0.80
CA VAL A 50 0.11 -18.08 1.83
C VAL A 50 -1.08 -17.28 1.32
N ASN A 51 -2.28 -17.78 1.62
CA ASN A 51 -3.51 -17.04 1.38
C ASN A 51 -3.62 -15.87 2.37
N PRO A 52 -3.74 -14.62 1.91
CA PRO A 52 -3.82 -13.45 2.79
C PRO A 52 -5.02 -13.49 3.75
N LEU A 53 -6.10 -14.19 3.42
CA LEU A 53 -7.27 -14.33 4.27
C LEU A 53 -6.96 -15.00 5.62
N ASN A 54 -5.91 -15.81 5.69
CA ASN A 54 -5.48 -16.45 6.94
C ASN A 54 -5.22 -15.43 8.05
N ALA A 55 -4.74 -14.22 7.70
CA ALA A 55 -4.51 -13.16 8.69
C ALA A 55 -5.79 -12.74 9.44
N GLY A 56 -6.95 -12.89 8.83
CA GLY A 56 -8.24 -12.57 9.43
C GLY A 56 -8.85 -13.66 10.30
N GLU A 57 -8.12 -14.77 10.55
CA GLU A 57 -8.65 -15.90 11.31
C GLU A 57 -8.14 -15.94 12.77
N TYR A 58 -7.37 -14.93 13.18
CA TYR A 58 -6.79 -14.85 14.53
C TYR A 58 -7.57 -13.89 15.42
N TYR A 59 -8.16 -14.41 16.49
CA TYR A 59 -8.95 -13.68 17.47
C TYR A 59 -8.41 -13.88 18.88
N PHE A 60 -8.56 -12.88 19.73
CA PHE A 60 -8.26 -13.05 21.16
C PHE A 60 -9.25 -13.99 21.80
N THR A 61 -8.74 -14.90 22.67
CA THR A 61 -9.59 -15.79 23.46
C THR A 61 -9.95 -15.13 24.80
N GLY A 62 -11.21 -15.29 25.23
CA GLY A 62 -11.67 -14.77 26.54
C GLY A 62 -12.03 -13.30 26.59
N THR A 63 -11.97 -12.60 25.45
CA THR A 63 -12.48 -11.25 25.26
C THR A 63 -13.66 -11.26 24.29
N ASP A 64 -14.02 -10.14 23.69
CA ASP A 64 -14.96 -10.13 22.59
C ASP A 64 -14.42 -11.07 21.47
N PRO A 65 -15.16 -12.13 21.11
CA PRO A 65 -14.66 -13.10 20.11
C PRO A 65 -14.50 -12.49 18.72
N GLN A 66 -14.96 -11.26 18.50
CA GLN A 66 -14.77 -10.51 17.26
C GLN A 66 -13.50 -9.64 17.27
N GLU A 67 -12.79 -9.55 18.40
CA GLU A 67 -11.56 -8.75 18.46
C GLU A 67 -10.41 -9.45 17.73
N GLN A 68 -9.93 -8.81 16.65
CA GLN A 68 -8.84 -9.32 15.83
C GLN A 68 -7.49 -9.17 16.55
N VAL A 69 -6.65 -10.20 16.41
CA VAL A 69 -5.27 -10.15 16.90
C VAL A 69 -4.41 -9.27 15.99
N ILE A 70 -4.57 -9.40 14.67
CA ILE A 70 -3.78 -8.69 13.66
C ILE A 70 -4.47 -7.38 13.28
N ASP A 71 -3.70 -6.29 13.26
CA ASP A 71 -4.18 -4.95 12.86
C ASP A 71 -3.80 -4.59 11.42
N ASN A 72 -2.59 -4.98 11.01
CA ASN A 72 -2.06 -4.64 9.69
C ASN A 72 -1.56 -5.89 8.98
N VAL A 73 -1.83 -5.98 7.70
CA VAL A 73 -1.37 -7.04 6.79
C VAL A 73 -0.56 -6.40 5.69
N ILE A 74 0.65 -6.88 5.46
CA ILE A 74 1.50 -6.49 4.35
C ILE A 74 1.50 -7.63 3.33
N LEU A 75 1.01 -7.35 2.12
CA LEU A 75 1.02 -8.29 0.99
C LEU A 75 2.43 -8.31 0.40
N PHE A 76 3.21 -9.32 0.72
CA PHE A 76 4.63 -9.38 0.42
C PHE A 76 4.94 -10.39 -0.72
N ALA A 77 5.45 -9.92 -1.86
CA ALA A 77 5.69 -8.54 -2.16
C ALA A 77 5.49 -8.23 -3.66
N SER A 78 5.32 -6.95 -3.93
CA SER A 78 5.56 -6.39 -5.26
C SER A 78 7.00 -5.88 -5.33
N ASN A 79 7.55 -5.72 -6.53
CA ASN A 79 8.96 -5.39 -6.67
C ASN A 79 9.19 -4.05 -7.37
N ILE A 80 10.27 -3.38 -6.98
CA ILE A 80 10.85 -2.32 -7.80
C ILE A 80 11.79 -2.93 -8.82
N ARG A 81 11.55 -2.64 -10.09
CA ARG A 81 12.43 -2.99 -11.21
C ARG A 81 12.85 -1.74 -11.97
N GLY A 82 14.00 -1.80 -12.60
CA GLY A 82 14.41 -0.65 -13.38
C GLY A 82 15.59 -0.93 -14.31
N THR A 83 15.92 0.14 -15.04
CA THR A 83 17.07 0.24 -15.93
C THR A 83 17.80 1.55 -15.63
N ALA A 84 18.75 1.90 -16.48
CA ALA A 84 19.47 3.18 -16.41
C ALA A 84 18.57 4.44 -16.45
N SER A 85 17.34 4.33 -16.95
CA SER A 85 16.44 5.48 -17.17
C SER A 85 14.98 5.22 -16.83
N THR A 86 14.61 4.01 -16.44
CA THR A 86 13.24 3.63 -16.16
C THR A 86 13.10 2.95 -14.81
N VAL A 87 11.94 3.10 -14.20
CA VAL A 87 11.54 2.38 -13.00
C VAL A 87 10.12 1.85 -13.16
N GLN A 88 9.85 0.68 -12.62
CA GLN A 88 8.57 0.01 -12.73
C GLN A 88 8.18 -0.64 -11.40
N LEU A 89 6.92 -0.49 -11.02
CA LEU A 89 6.28 -1.32 -10.02
C LEU A 89 5.83 -2.63 -10.69
N TYR A 90 6.43 -3.72 -10.26
CA TYR A 90 6.18 -5.05 -10.82
C TYR A 90 5.44 -5.93 -9.83
N HIS A 91 4.49 -6.69 -10.33
CA HIS A 91 3.77 -7.71 -9.59
C HIS A 91 4.01 -9.06 -10.25
N ASN A 92 4.45 -10.05 -9.50
CA ASN A 92 4.47 -11.42 -9.98
C ASN A 92 3.04 -11.96 -10.15
N ASN A 93 2.90 -13.18 -10.65
CA ASN A 93 1.58 -13.78 -10.92
C ASN A 93 0.71 -13.90 -9.66
N ASN A 94 1.30 -14.27 -8.52
CA ASN A 94 0.55 -14.46 -7.27
C ASN A 94 0.10 -13.12 -6.69
N GLN A 95 0.99 -12.13 -6.67
CA GLN A 95 0.65 -10.77 -6.24
C GLN A 95 -0.40 -10.15 -7.17
N SER A 96 -0.26 -10.32 -8.49
CA SER A 96 -1.24 -9.87 -9.48
C SER A 96 -2.61 -10.53 -9.26
N HIS A 97 -2.63 -11.84 -8.95
CA HIS A 97 -3.85 -12.56 -8.65
C HIS A 97 -4.57 -11.98 -7.42
N ILE A 98 -3.84 -11.71 -6.35
CA ILE A 98 -4.42 -11.14 -5.12
C ILE A 98 -4.98 -9.74 -5.39
N LEU A 99 -4.23 -8.89 -6.08
CA LEU A 99 -4.64 -7.52 -6.38
C LEU A 99 -5.87 -7.49 -7.30
N THR A 100 -5.89 -8.30 -8.36
CA THR A 100 -7.03 -8.35 -9.30
C THR A 100 -8.29 -8.94 -8.67
N ASN A 101 -8.14 -9.76 -7.64
CA ASN A 101 -9.24 -10.33 -6.85
C ASN A 101 -9.42 -9.61 -5.50
N ALA A 102 -9.11 -8.31 -5.41
CA ALA A 102 -9.16 -7.54 -4.17
C ALA A 102 -10.53 -7.62 -3.46
N GLY A 103 -11.61 -7.71 -4.22
CA GLY A 103 -12.98 -7.87 -3.67
C GLY A 103 -13.16 -9.13 -2.82
N THR A 104 -12.43 -10.21 -3.11
CA THR A 104 -12.54 -11.50 -2.43
C THR A 104 -11.34 -11.85 -1.55
N LEU A 105 -10.18 -11.24 -1.77
CA LEU A 105 -8.94 -11.56 -1.05
C LEU A 105 -8.44 -10.44 -0.14
N ILE A 106 -8.88 -9.19 -0.35
CA ILE A 106 -8.48 -8.02 0.43
C ILE A 106 -9.66 -7.44 1.21
N ALA A 107 -10.79 -7.19 0.53
CA ALA A 107 -11.95 -6.56 1.16
C ALA A 107 -12.48 -7.33 2.40
N PRO A 108 -12.48 -8.66 2.46
CA PRO A 108 -12.89 -9.38 3.67
C PRO A 108 -12.00 -9.09 4.89
N LEU A 109 -10.70 -8.92 4.69
CA LEU A 109 -9.78 -8.52 5.77
C LEU A 109 -10.11 -7.10 6.25
N GLN A 110 -10.33 -6.20 5.32
CA GLN A 110 -10.69 -4.83 5.61
C GLN A 110 -12.06 -4.71 6.32
N GLN A 111 -13.03 -5.57 5.98
CA GLN A 111 -14.32 -5.66 6.66
C GLN A 111 -14.19 -6.13 8.12
N LYS A 112 -13.19 -6.95 8.41
CA LYS A 112 -12.83 -7.38 9.77
C LYS A 112 -12.04 -6.30 10.55
N GLY A 113 -11.77 -5.13 9.95
CA GLY A 113 -11.03 -4.03 10.58
C GLY A 113 -9.52 -4.07 10.38
N LEU A 114 -8.97 -5.06 9.67
CA LEU A 114 -7.54 -5.11 9.34
C LEU A 114 -7.21 -4.09 8.25
N ARG A 115 -6.03 -3.50 8.30
CA ARG A 115 -5.50 -2.67 7.22
C ARG A 115 -4.60 -3.50 6.34
N VAL A 116 -4.74 -3.36 5.03
CA VAL A 116 -4.00 -4.14 4.05
C VAL A 116 -3.12 -3.22 3.22
N SER A 117 -1.81 -3.40 3.32
CA SER A 117 -0.79 -2.60 2.63
C SER A 117 -0.06 -3.40 1.56
N LEU A 118 0.41 -2.70 0.54
CA LEU A 118 1.28 -3.25 -0.50
C LEU A 118 2.71 -3.33 0.03
N GLY A 119 3.30 -4.51 0.14
CA GLY A 119 4.72 -4.67 0.39
C GLY A 119 5.55 -4.45 -0.88
N LEU A 120 6.65 -3.73 -0.76
CA LEU A 120 7.59 -3.42 -1.83
C LEU A 120 8.97 -3.95 -1.50
N LEU A 121 9.61 -4.62 -2.45
CA LEU A 121 10.91 -5.28 -2.33
C LEU A 121 11.76 -5.00 -3.56
N GLY A 122 13.09 -5.05 -3.44
CA GLY A 122 14.00 -5.05 -4.58
C GLY A 122 13.84 -6.30 -5.47
N ASP A 123 14.48 -6.30 -6.63
CA ASP A 123 14.37 -7.41 -7.60
C ASP A 123 15.67 -7.68 -8.36
N HIS A 124 16.78 -7.56 -7.68
CA HIS A 124 18.12 -7.91 -8.20
C HIS A 124 18.55 -7.16 -9.48
N THR A 125 17.88 -6.04 -9.80
CA THR A 125 18.14 -5.27 -11.03
C THR A 125 19.21 -4.20 -10.88
N GLY A 126 19.68 -3.93 -9.67
CA GLY A 126 20.55 -2.82 -9.35
C GLY A 126 19.81 -1.50 -9.16
N VAL A 127 18.48 -1.49 -9.34
CA VAL A 127 17.61 -0.34 -9.10
C VAL A 127 16.77 -0.62 -7.86
N GLY A 128 16.82 0.27 -6.90
CA GLY A 128 16.07 0.19 -5.64
C GLY A 128 15.64 1.56 -5.16
N PHE A 129 15.09 1.64 -3.97
CA PHE A 129 14.52 2.90 -3.44
C PHE A 129 15.58 3.97 -3.21
N CYS A 130 16.84 3.57 -3.02
CA CYS A 130 17.93 4.44 -2.59
C CYS A 130 18.73 5.09 -3.73
N ASN A 131 18.54 4.67 -5.00
CA ASN A 131 19.35 5.15 -6.13
C ASN A 131 18.53 5.68 -7.32
N LEU A 132 17.33 6.16 -7.06
CA LEU A 132 16.46 6.73 -8.08
C LEU A 132 16.85 8.16 -8.44
N THR A 133 16.75 8.50 -9.73
CA THR A 133 16.79 9.91 -10.14
C THR A 133 15.49 10.63 -9.74
N PRO A 134 15.47 11.98 -9.69
CA PRO A 134 14.23 12.71 -9.38
C PRO A 134 13.03 12.35 -10.28
N ALA A 135 13.28 12.11 -11.58
CA ALA A 135 12.23 11.68 -12.50
C ALA A 135 11.72 10.26 -12.20
N MET A 136 12.62 9.35 -11.80
CA MET A 136 12.24 8.00 -11.38
C MET A 136 11.48 8.01 -10.06
N ILE A 137 11.86 8.86 -9.09
CA ILE A 137 11.12 9.04 -7.83
C ILE A 137 9.67 9.43 -8.14
N GLU A 138 9.48 10.45 -8.99
CA GLU A 138 8.14 10.89 -9.39
C GLU A 138 7.34 9.78 -10.05
N SER A 139 7.94 9.11 -11.04
CA SER A 139 7.30 8.02 -11.78
C SER A 139 6.91 6.85 -10.86
N PHE A 140 7.82 6.41 -9.98
CA PHE A 140 7.56 5.27 -9.11
C PHE A 140 6.53 5.59 -8.02
N ALA A 141 6.61 6.78 -7.42
CA ALA A 141 5.62 7.25 -6.46
C ALA A 141 4.21 7.31 -7.05
N GLN A 142 4.07 7.75 -8.32
CA GLN A 142 2.79 7.74 -9.04
C GLN A 142 2.28 6.32 -9.28
N GLN A 143 3.14 5.38 -9.66
CA GLN A 143 2.78 3.97 -9.85
C GLN A 143 2.29 3.33 -8.54
N ILE A 144 2.99 3.58 -7.43
CA ILE A 144 2.57 3.13 -6.08
C ILE A 144 1.19 3.71 -5.76
N ALA A 145 1.02 5.02 -5.90
CA ALA A 145 -0.23 5.69 -5.57
C ALA A 145 -1.40 5.22 -6.43
N ALA A 146 -1.16 4.96 -7.71
CA ALA A 146 -2.16 4.40 -8.62
C ALA A 146 -2.58 3.00 -8.19
N CYS A 147 -1.62 2.13 -7.86
CA CYS A 147 -1.87 0.76 -7.37
C CYS A 147 -2.69 0.77 -6.07
N VAL A 148 -2.26 1.55 -5.08
CA VAL A 148 -2.94 1.67 -3.78
C VAL A 148 -4.38 2.14 -3.95
N LYS A 149 -4.63 3.11 -4.82
CA LYS A 149 -5.97 3.63 -5.12
C LYS A 149 -6.81 2.63 -5.90
N GLN A 150 -6.25 2.03 -6.94
CA GLN A 150 -6.94 1.08 -7.82
C GLN A 150 -7.49 -0.11 -7.05
N TYR A 151 -6.70 -0.67 -6.14
CA TYR A 151 -7.07 -1.86 -5.36
C TYR A 151 -7.59 -1.54 -3.96
N ASN A 152 -7.84 -0.26 -3.67
CA ASN A 152 -8.35 0.22 -2.39
C ASN A 152 -7.53 -0.28 -1.20
N LEU A 153 -6.20 -0.28 -1.33
CA LEU A 153 -5.30 -0.67 -0.25
C LEU A 153 -5.23 0.42 0.83
N ASP A 154 -4.83 0.02 2.02
CA ASP A 154 -4.73 0.92 3.18
C ASP A 154 -3.36 1.58 3.32
N GLY A 155 -2.36 1.12 2.55
CA GLY A 155 -1.03 1.67 2.63
C GLY A 155 -0.01 0.99 1.73
N VAL A 156 1.23 1.33 1.98
CA VAL A 156 2.42 0.76 1.35
C VAL A 156 3.52 0.56 2.39
N ASP A 157 4.26 -0.52 2.27
CA ASP A 157 5.41 -0.86 3.07
C ASP A 157 6.66 -0.94 2.19
N PHE A 158 7.78 -0.43 2.69
CA PHE A 158 9.06 -0.42 1.99
C PHE A 158 10.05 -1.34 2.69
N ASP A 159 10.56 -2.31 1.96
CA ASP A 159 11.66 -3.18 2.35
C ASP A 159 12.81 -3.05 1.35
N ASP A 160 13.90 -2.38 1.77
CA ASP A 160 15.06 -2.10 0.90
C ASP A 160 16.04 -3.28 0.88
N GLU A 161 15.54 -4.48 0.66
CA GLU A 161 16.33 -5.68 0.43
C GLU A 161 16.40 -6.02 -1.07
N TYR A 162 17.35 -6.82 -1.46
CA TYR A 162 17.52 -7.42 -2.80
C TYR A 162 17.58 -6.44 -3.98
N ALA A 163 17.81 -5.15 -3.73
CA ALA A 163 18.02 -4.20 -4.82
C ALA A 163 19.32 -4.47 -5.60
N ASP A 164 20.31 -5.11 -4.95
CA ASP A 164 21.63 -5.41 -5.51
C ASP A 164 22.33 -4.17 -6.08
N TYR A 165 22.41 -3.10 -5.31
CA TYR A 165 22.98 -1.81 -5.74
C TYR A 165 24.36 -1.87 -6.40
N TRP A 166 25.11 -2.93 -6.13
CA TRP A 166 26.40 -3.20 -6.79
C TRP A 166 26.27 -3.52 -8.29
N LYS A 167 25.06 -3.88 -8.76
CA LYS A 167 24.72 -4.05 -10.18
C LYS A 167 24.19 -2.77 -10.83
N ALA A 168 24.11 -1.67 -10.08
CA ALA A 168 23.47 -0.47 -10.58
C ALA A 168 24.11 0.05 -11.87
N PRO A 169 23.30 0.47 -12.86
CA PRO A 169 23.80 1.18 -14.01
C PRO A 169 24.64 2.42 -13.58
N SER A 170 25.76 2.66 -14.25
CA SER A 170 26.75 3.68 -13.86
C SER A 170 26.24 5.13 -13.89
N ASN A 171 25.14 5.37 -14.57
CA ASN A 171 24.49 6.70 -14.66
C ASN A 171 23.43 6.94 -13.56
N LEU A 172 23.15 5.95 -12.72
CA LEU A 172 22.27 6.16 -11.56
C LEU A 172 23.06 6.78 -10.40
N PRO A 173 22.38 7.53 -9.54
CA PRO A 173 22.99 8.02 -8.31
C PRO A 173 23.51 6.88 -7.43
N SER A 174 24.55 7.14 -6.66
CA SER A 174 24.93 6.25 -5.57
C SER A 174 23.79 6.14 -4.55
N PRO A 175 23.53 4.95 -4.00
CA PRO A 175 22.47 4.77 -3.02
C PRO A 175 22.62 5.72 -1.82
N SER A 176 21.51 6.29 -1.39
CA SER A 176 21.51 7.17 -0.23
C SER A 176 20.18 7.24 0.49
N THR A 177 20.21 7.44 1.80
CA THR A 177 19.04 7.71 2.66
C THR A 177 18.23 8.90 2.17
N THR A 178 18.89 9.95 1.63
CA THR A 178 18.21 11.13 1.11
C THR A 178 17.30 10.80 -0.08
N ILE A 179 17.78 9.96 -1.00
CA ILE A 179 16.98 9.53 -2.17
C ILE A 179 15.78 8.72 -1.71
N PHE A 180 15.98 7.76 -0.83
CA PHE A 180 14.88 6.97 -0.27
C PHE A 180 13.89 7.87 0.49
N GLY A 181 14.37 8.77 1.33
CA GLY A 181 13.52 9.74 2.03
C GLY A 181 12.72 10.64 1.09
N ASN A 182 13.27 11.02 -0.06
CA ASN A 182 12.55 11.80 -1.07
C ASN A 182 11.42 10.97 -1.71
N LEU A 183 11.63 9.68 -1.98
CA LEU A 183 10.59 8.78 -2.45
C LEU A 183 9.46 8.66 -1.41
N VAL A 184 9.79 8.39 -0.15
CA VAL A 184 8.81 8.28 0.95
C VAL A 184 7.98 9.55 1.08
N LYS A 185 8.63 10.73 1.11
CA LYS A 185 7.94 12.03 1.16
C LYS A 185 7.03 12.25 -0.04
N ARG A 186 7.47 11.84 -1.24
CA ARG A 186 6.64 11.97 -2.45
C ARG A 186 5.43 11.05 -2.41
N VAL A 187 5.59 9.82 -1.95
CA VAL A 187 4.46 8.89 -1.75
C VAL A 187 3.47 9.44 -0.72
N ARG A 188 3.95 10.02 0.40
CA ARG A 188 3.08 10.68 1.39
C ARG A 188 2.25 11.82 0.79
N GLN A 189 2.83 12.64 -0.09
CA GLN A 189 2.07 13.69 -0.79
C GLN A 189 0.94 13.14 -1.67
N LEU A 190 1.15 11.98 -2.30
CA LEU A 190 0.16 11.35 -3.18
C LEU A 190 -0.88 10.52 -2.43
N LEU A 191 -0.53 10.08 -1.21
CA LEU A 191 -1.33 9.21 -0.34
C LEU A 191 -1.36 9.79 1.11
N PRO A 192 -1.97 10.97 1.31
CA PRO A 192 -1.89 11.67 2.60
C PRO A 192 -2.50 10.88 3.77
N ASP A 193 -3.55 10.10 3.52
CA ASP A 193 -4.34 9.40 4.53
C ASP A 193 -4.04 7.90 4.61
N LYS A 194 -3.04 7.41 3.85
CA LYS A 194 -2.69 6.00 3.81
C LYS A 194 -1.52 5.68 4.73
N LEU A 195 -1.42 4.43 5.17
CA LEU A 195 -0.23 3.97 5.89
C LEU A 195 0.99 4.00 4.97
N ILE A 196 2.08 4.52 5.48
CA ILE A 196 3.40 4.38 4.88
C ILE A 196 4.31 3.81 5.94
N THR A 197 4.82 2.64 5.69
CA THR A 197 5.65 1.90 6.64
C THR A 197 6.99 1.54 6.03
N VAL A 198 7.99 1.32 6.87
CA VAL A 198 9.34 0.99 6.44
C VAL A 198 9.90 -0.11 7.34
N PHE A 199 10.38 -1.18 6.74
CA PHE A 199 11.26 -2.13 7.40
C PHE A 199 12.67 -1.54 7.48
N SER A 200 13.18 -1.38 8.69
CA SER A 200 14.49 -0.74 8.93
C SER A 200 15.62 -1.73 8.69
N PHE A 201 15.83 -2.07 7.43
CA PHE A 201 16.90 -2.95 6.99
C PHE A 201 18.05 -2.16 6.36
N GLY A 202 19.28 -2.61 6.62
CA GLY A 202 20.46 -2.04 6.00
C GLY A 202 20.78 -0.61 6.44
N GLY A 203 21.61 0.08 5.65
CA GLY A 203 22.22 1.37 6.01
C GLY A 203 21.47 2.62 5.56
N TYR A 204 20.32 2.51 4.88
CA TYR A 204 19.66 3.64 4.23
C TYR A 204 18.36 4.08 4.88
N THR A 205 18.08 3.63 6.09
CA THR A 205 16.84 3.93 6.83
C THR A 205 17.02 4.92 7.99
N ASN A 206 18.22 5.48 8.15
CA ASN A 206 18.47 6.56 9.13
C ASN A 206 18.00 7.91 8.58
N PHE A 207 16.69 8.11 8.58
CA PHE A 207 16.03 9.25 7.95
C PHE A 207 16.15 10.55 8.75
N ASP A 208 16.04 11.68 8.04
CA ASP A 208 15.85 12.99 8.66
C ASP A 208 14.43 13.14 9.27
N ALA A 209 14.26 14.14 10.14
CA ALA A 209 12.99 14.39 10.82
C ALA A 209 11.82 14.62 9.85
N THR A 210 12.06 15.20 8.68
CA THR A 210 10.99 15.47 7.70
C THR A 210 10.52 14.18 7.03
N THR A 211 11.43 13.27 6.76
CA THR A 211 11.10 11.93 6.24
C THR A 211 10.39 11.09 7.31
N MET A 212 10.88 11.14 8.57
CA MET A 212 10.24 10.45 9.70
C MET A 212 8.79 10.88 9.88
N ASN A 213 8.49 12.18 9.73
CA ASN A 213 7.11 12.70 9.78
C ASN A 213 6.23 12.20 8.62
N ALA A 214 6.81 11.72 7.54
CA ALA A 214 6.07 11.14 6.42
C ALA A 214 5.76 9.65 6.60
N ILE A 215 6.39 8.97 7.57
CA ILE A 215 6.23 7.55 7.88
C ILE A 215 5.18 7.39 8.97
N SER A 216 4.36 6.35 8.87
CA SER A 216 3.35 6.02 9.87
C SER A 216 3.91 5.10 10.97
N TYR A 217 4.63 4.06 10.56
CA TYR A 217 5.30 3.09 11.43
C TYR A 217 6.61 2.65 10.78
N MET A 218 7.53 2.26 11.62
CA MET A 218 8.79 1.66 11.20
C MET A 218 9.13 0.54 12.17
N TRP A 219 9.62 -0.58 11.68
CA TRP A 219 10.03 -1.71 12.50
C TRP A 219 11.48 -2.09 12.23
N PRO A 220 12.16 -2.56 13.28
CA PRO A 220 13.56 -2.94 13.17
C PRO A 220 13.71 -4.26 12.41
N ASP A 221 14.93 -4.50 11.92
CA ASP A 221 15.35 -5.78 11.38
C ASP A 221 15.23 -6.91 12.44
N PHE A 222 14.96 -8.12 11.97
CA PHE A 222 14.85 -9.31 12.82
C PHE A 222 16.16 -9.55 13.57
N GLY A 223 16.08 -9.59 14.89
CA GLY A 223 17.26 -9.76 15.77
C GLY A 223 18.02 -8.46 16.06
N ALA A 224 17.60 -7.32 15.50
CA ALA A 224 18.07 -6.03 15.99
C ALA A 224 17.56 -5.78 17.42
N ASP A 225 18.34 -5.01 18.18
CA ASP A 225 17.91 -4.55 19.49
C ASP A 225 16.56 -3.85 19.37
N TRP A 226 15.61 -4.25 20.22
CA TRP A 226 14.25 -3.68 20.29
C TRP A 226 14.22 -2.21 20.73
N SER A 227 15.38 -1.57 20.79
CA SER A 227 15.45 -0.13 20.91
C SER A 227 14.81 0.47 19.64
N THR A 228 13.53 0.70 19.75
CA THR A 228 12.73 1.41 18.74
C THR A 228 13.53 2.60 18.20
N PRO A 229 13.58 2.79 16.87
CA PRO A 229 14.11 4.02 16.32
C PRO A 229 13.44 5.20 17.02
N ALA A 230 14.23 6.01 17.69
CA ALA A 230 13.72 7.12 18.48
C ALA A 230 12.82 8.01 17.60
N GLY A 231 11.57 8.20 18.01
CA GLY A 231 10.63 9.10 17.35
C GLY A 231 9.50 8.44 16.54
N LEU A 232 9.48 7.12 16.41
CA LEU A 232 8.32 6.40 15.85
C LEU A 232 7.57 5.64 16.95
N GLY A 233 7.34 6.30 18.05
CA GLY A 233 6.36 5.85 19.02
C GLY A 233 4.98 5.92 18.36
N ASN A 234 4.37 4.81 18.16
CA ASN A 234 2.98 4.54 17.85
C ASN A 234 1.93 5.57 18.04
#